data_8335d866d04aa298c7fc3baa504f7516
#
_entry.id   8335d866d04aa298c7fc3baa504f7516
#
_cell.length_a   1.000
_cell.length_b   1.000
_cell.length_c   1.000
_cell.angle_alpha   90.00
_cell.angle_beta   90.00
_cell.angle_gamma   90.00
#
_symmetry.space_group_name_H-M   'P 1'
#
loop_
_entity.id
_entity.type
_entity.pdbx_description
1 polymer ?
#
loop_
_entity_poly.entity_id
_entity_poly.type
_entity_poly.pdbx_seq_one_letter_code
_entity_poly.pdbx_strand_id
1 'polypeptide(L)'
;RRMGYPQAHLTPAQIMDEIASVTPSFAGISHERLDSEEVNGQGLQWPCTSKDHPGTPIMHVGKFARGLGYFRPAAYTPSMELPDEEYPLIMMTGRILYHYNACAMTDKTEGINQIAGESFIELNTEDAQKLGVEDGEMVSISSRRGTIQAKATVSYKTNPGECWMPFHYIEGGANWLT
;
A
#
# COMPACT_ATOMS: atom_id res chain seq x y z
N ARG A 1 22.12 -1.98 -18.02
CA ARG A 1 23.09 -1.23 -18.83
C ARG A 1 23.51 0.08 -18.19
N ARG A 2 22.56 0.93 -17.72
CA ARG A 2 22.89 2.21 -17.04
C ARG A 2 23.66 2.02 -15.72
N MET A 3 23.53 0.85 -15.09
CA MET A 3 24.23 0.50 -13.85
C MET A 3 25.44 -0.41 -14.09
N GLY A 4 25.92 -0.54 -15.34
CA GLY A 4 27.09 -1.33 -15.69
C GLY A 4 26.84 -2.83 -15.87
N TYR A 5 25.61 -3.32 -15.69
CA TYR A 5 25.27 -4.73 -15.91
C TYR A 5 24.87 -4.97 -17.37
N PRO A 6 25.51 -5.91 -18.08
CA PRO A 6 25.09 -6.32 -19.40
C PRO A 6 23.88 -7.24 -19.30
N GLN A 7 22.69 -6.66 -19.17
CA GLN A 7 21.45 -7.44 -19.23
C GLN A 7 21.04 -7.70 -20.67
N ALA A 8 20.73 -8.96 -20.99
CA ALA A 8 20.05 -9.33 -22.22
C ALA A 8 18.58 -8.79 -22.20
N HIS A 9 18.07 -8.43 -23.35
CA HIS A 9 16.64 -8.14 -23.49
C HIS A 9 15.91 -9.49 -23.64
N LEU A 10 15.35 -9.97 -22.52
CA LEU A 10 14.56 -11.20 -22.49
C LEU A 10 13.08 -10.90 -22.77
N THR A 11 12.40 -11.85 -23.36
CA THR A 11 10.94 -11.82 -23.45
C THR A 11 10.32 -12.13 -22.06
N PRO A 12 9.07 -11.79 -21.80
CA PRO A 12 8.38 -12.19 -20.55
C PRO A 12 8.44 -13.69 -20.29
N ALA A 13 8.30 -14.55 -21.32
CA ALA A 13 8.42 -15.99 -21.18
C ALA A 13 9.82 -16.42 -20.72
N GLN A 14 10.90 -15.88 -21.32
CA GLN A 14 12.27 -16.16 -20.93
C GLN A 14 12.57 -15.68 -19.50
N ILE A 15 11.99 -14.55 -19.09
CA ILE A 15 12.10 -14.05 -17.71
C ILE A 15 11.41 -15.01 -16.74
N MET A 16 10.21 -15.49 -17.09
CA MET A 16 9.50 -16.47 -16.26
C MET A 16 10.27 -17.79 -16.15
N ASP A 17 10.86 -18.26 -17.23
CA ASP A 17 11.69 -19.48 -17.24
C ASP A 17 12.93 -19.32 -16.33
N GLU A 18 13.56 -18.16 -16.34
CA GLU A 18 14.67 -17.85 -15.42
C GLU A 18 14.18 -17.84 -13.96
N ILE A 19 13.05 -17.19 -13.65
CA ILE A 19 12.45 -17.22 -12.32
C ILE A 19 12.16 -18.65 -11.88
N ALA A 20 11.56 -19.46 -12.74
CA ALA A 20 11.23 -20.87 -12.47
C ALA A 20 12.50 -21.71 -12.19
N SER A 21 13.59 -21.43 -12.88
CA SER A 21 14.84 -22.16 -12.72
C SER A 21 15.52 -21.93 -11.36
N VAL A 22 15.33 -20.77 -10.74
CA VAL A 22 15.98 -20.38 -9.48
C VAL A 22 15.04 -20.36 -8.29
N THR A 23 13.74 -20.54 -8.51
CA THR A 23 12.71 -20.48 -7.46
C THR A 23 11.87 -21.75 -7.43
N PRO A 24 12.15 -22.70 -6.53
CA PRO A 24 11.50 -24.00 -6.50
C PRO A 24 9.96 -23.97 -6.49
N SER A 25 9.39 -22.96 -5.84
CA SER A 25 7.92 -22.80 -5.79
C SER A 25 7.28 -22.35 -7.10
N PHE A 26 8.08 -21.89 -8.07
CA PHE A 26 7.67 -21.52 -9.42
C PHE A 26 8.12 -22.52 -10.50
N ALA A 27 8.85 -23.58 -10.13
CA ALA A 27 9.51 -24.49 -11.08
C ALA A 27 8.57 -25.16 -12.09
N GLY A 28 7.29 -25.24 -11.80
CA GLY A 28 6.25 -25.76 -12.71
C GLY A 28 5.48 -24.71 -13.50
N ILE A 29 5.85 -23.42 -13.40
CA ILE A 29 5.12 -22.33 -14.05
C ILE A 29 5.91 -21.86 -15.28
N SER A 30 5.24 -21.82 -16.44
CA SER A 30 5.77 -21.23 -17.67
C SER A 30 4.64 -20.55 -18.45
N HIS A 31 4.97 -19.63 -19.34
CA HIS A 31 3.98 -19.01 -20.23
C HIS A 31 3.29 -20.05 -21.10
N GLU A 32 4.05 -21.01 -21.67
CA GLU A 32 3.51 -22.09 -22.47
C GLU A 32 2.41 -22.87 -21.71
N ARG A 33 2.66 -23.18 -20.44
CA ARG A 33 1.69 -23.91 -19.62
C ARG A 33 0.51 -23.06 -19.22
N LEU A 34 0.73 -21.77 -18.90
CA LEU A 34 -0.34 -20.82 -18.58
C LEU A 34 -1.29 -20.56 -19.76
N ASP A 35 -0.75 -20.58 -20.98
CA ASP A 35 -1.50 -20.37 -22.22
C ASP A 35 -2.14 -21.68 -22.76
N SER A 36 -1.86 -22.84 -22.13
CA SER A 36 -2.40 -24.14 -22.57
C SER A 36 -3.89 -24.30 -22.24
N GLU A 37 -4.57 -25.14 -23.00
CA GLU A 37 -5.97 -25.48 -22.75
C GLU A 37 -6.19 -26.19 -21.40
N GLU A 38 -5.16 -26.88 -20.88
CA GLU A 38 -5.21 -27.59 -19.59
C GLU A 38 -5.53 -26.65 -18.42
N VAL A 39 -5.05 -25.42 -18.47
CA VAL A 39 -5.26 -24.41 -17.41
C VAL A 39 -6.13 -23.25 -17.88
N ASN A 40 -6.78 -23.39 -19.04
CA ASN A 40 -7.53 -22.34 -19.71
C ASN A 40 -8.57 -21.68 -18.80
N GLY A 41 -8.43 -20.40 -18.59
CA GLY A 41 -9.35 -19.55 -17.83
C GLY A 41 -9.27 -19.69 -16.31
N GLN A 42 -8.60 -20.69 -15.74
CA GLN A 42 -8.45 -20.88 -14.30
C GLN A 42 -7.06 -20.48 -13.78
N GLY A 43 -6.07 -20.35 -14.68
CA GLY A 43 -4.69 -20.11 -14.34
C GLY A 43 -4.04 -21.26 -13.58
N LEU A 44 -2.81 -21.08 -13.15
CA LEU A 44 -2.03 -22.06 -12.41
C LEU A 44 -1.63 -21.46 -11.06
N GLN A 45 -2.21 -21.99 -9.98
CA GLN A 45 -2.05 -21.41 -8.64
C GLN A 45 -0.68 -21.77 -8.04
N TRP A 46 -0.03 -20.79 -7.51
CA TRP A 46 1.22 -20.91 -6.77
C TRP A 46 0.97 -21.47 -5.33
N PRO A 47 1.90 -22.26 -4.78
CA PRO A 47 3.13 -22.81 -5.36
C PRO A 47 2.85 -23.93 -6.37
N CYS A 48 3.74 -24.00 -7.39
CA CYS A 48 3.72 -25.05 -8.40
C CYS A 48 5.17 -25.51 -8.61
N THR A 49 5.52 -26.67 -8.03
CA THR A 49 6.91 -27.08 -7.81
C THR A 49 7.51 -27.96 -8.91
N SER A 50 6.70 -28.40 -9.87
CA SER A 50 7.17 -29.19 -11.03
C SER A 50 6.19 -29.01 -12.21
N LYS A 51 6.62 -29.40 -13.40
CA LYS A 51 5.82 -29.36 -14.62
C LYS A 51 4.54 -30.20 -14.52
N ASP A 52 4.56 -31.29 -13.76
CA ASP A 52 3.43 -32.19 -13.55
C ASP A 52 2.57 -31.80 -12.34
N HIS A 53 2.95 -30.74 -11.61
CA HIS A 53 2.21 -30.30 -10.45
C HIS A 53 0.93 -29.53 -10.88
N PRO A 54 -0.26 -29.88 -10.38
CA PRO A 54 -1.51 -29.29 -10.83
C PRO A 54 -1.76 -27.84 -10.35
N GLY A 55 -0.80 -27.24 -9.63
CA GLY A 55 -0.99 -25.99 -8.89
C GLY A 55 -1.48 -26.24 -7.48
N THR A 56 -1.64 -25.16 -6.71
CA THR A 56 -2.05 -25.20 -5.31
C THR A 56 -3.27 -24.28 -5.10
N PRO A 57 -4.48 -24.72 -5.48
CA PRO A 57 -5.68 -23.89 -5.40
C PRO A 57 -6.07 -23.53 -3.95
N ILE A 58 -5.69 -24.36 -2.98
CA ILE A 58 -5.92 -24.12 -1.55
C ILE A 58 -4.59 -24.26 -0.82
N MET A 59 -4.17 -23.17 -0.16
CA MET A 59 -2.93 -23.13 0.61
C MET A 59 -3.06 -23.91 1.93
N HIS A 60 -1.95 -24.51 2.37
CA HIS A 60 -1.81 -25.10 3.70
C HIS A 60 -2.80 -26.20 4.07
N VAL A 61 -3.19 -27.03 3.11
CA VAL A 61 -4.05 -28.20 3.36
C VAL A 61 -3.33 -29.19 4.28
N GLY A 62 -3.94 -29.48 5.44
CA GLY A 62 -3.47 -30.43 6.43
C GLY A 62 -2.28 -29.98 7.30
N LYS A 63 -1.40 -29.13 6.78
CA LYS A 63 -0.25 -28.58 7.54
C LYS A 63 0.28 -27.31 6.88
N PHE A 64 0.92 -26.48 7.68
CA PHE A 64 1.73 -25.38 7.16
C PHE A 64 3.08 -25.89 6.66
N ALA A 65 3.64 -25.23 5.62
CA ALA A 65 4.96 -25.58 5.09
C ALA A 65 6.07 -25.58 6.17
N ARG A 66 5.92 -24.71 7.16
CA ARG A 66 6.84 -24.55 8.28
C ARG A 66 6.58 -25.57 9.43
N GLY A 67 5.46 -26.26 9.43
CA GLY A 67 4.99 -27.05 10.57
C GLY A 67 4.21 -26.20 11.59
N LEU A 68 4.52 -26.32 12.87
CA LEU A 68 3.86 -25.54 13.92
C LEU A 68 4.27 -24.07 13.87
N GLY A 69 3.33 -23.19 14.22
CA GLY A 69 3.60 -21.76 14.39
C GLY A 69 4.56 -21.49 15.55
N TYR A 70 5.35 -20.43 15.44
CA TYR A 70 6.21 -19.97 16.52
C TYR A 70 5.59 -18.77 17.22
N PHE A 71 5.45 -18.88 18.53
CA PHE A 71 5.18 -17.72 19.36
C PHE A 71 6.50 -16.98 19.62
N ARG A 72 6.55 -15.74 19.21
CA ARG A 72 7.69 -14.85 19.47
C ARG A 72 7.22 -13.70 20.35
N PRO A 73 7.78 -13.51 21.54
CA PRO A 73 7.48 -12.33 22.33
C PRO A 73 7.99 -11.10 21.58
N ALA A 74 7.15 -10.08 21.50
CA ALA A 74 7.51 -8.78 20.98
C ALA A 74 7.29 -7.75 22.11
N ALA A 75 8.37 -7.09 22.53
CA ALA A 75 8.27 -5.98 23.45
C ALA A 75 7.67 -4.77 22.73
N TYR A 76 6.81 -4.03 23.42
CA TYR A 76 6.36 -2.75 22.90
C TYR A 76 7.53 -1.76 22.82
N THR A 77 7.71 -1.18 21.66
CA THR A 77 8.63 -0.05 21.44
C THR A 77 7.81 1.13 20.95
N PRO A 78 7.83 2.27 21.63
CA PRO A 78 7.12 3.45 21.18
C PRO A 78 7.65 3.95 19.84
N SER A 79 6.90 4.81 19.17
CA SER A 79 7.36 5.51 17.98
C SER A 79 8.65 6.28 18.29
N MET A 80 9.57 6.32 17.32
CA MET A 80 10.81 7.11 17.42
C MET A 80 10.51 8.63 17.55
N GLU A 81 9.37 9.05 17.11
CA GLU A 81 8.90 10.42 17.13
C GLU A 81 7.53 10.47 17.79
N LEU A 82 7.45 11.21 18.87
CA LEU A 82 6.24 11.42 19.64
C LEU A 82 5.82 12.89 19.56
N PRO A 83 4.55 13.22 19.83
CA PRO A 83 4.09 14.60 19.92
C PRO A 83 4.87 15.38 20.98
N ASP A 84 5.06 16.67 20.72
CA ASP A 84 5.64 17.62 21.64
C ASP A 84 4.90 18.99 21.55
N GLU A 85 5.44 20.01 22.20
CA GLU A 85 4.81 21.35 22.22
C GLU A 85 4.78 22.03 20.85
N GLU A 86 5.75 21.75 19.98
CA GLU A 86 5.84 22.32 18.63
C GLU A 86 4.97 21.54 17.62
N TYR A 87 4.89 20.20 17.78
CA TYR A 87 4.11 19.30 16.93
C TYR A 87 3.17 18.43 17.78
N PRO A 88 2.05 19.00 18.25
CA PRO A 88 1.22 18.36 19.27
C PRO A 88 0.29 17.26 18.73
N LEU A 89 0.14 17.13 17.42
CA LEU A 89 -0.78 16.17 16.81
C LEU A 89 -0.04 14.93 16.29
N ILE A 90 -0.66 13.77 16.47
CA ILE A 90 -0.25 12.53 15.79
C ILE A 90 -0.99 12.44 14.46
N MET A 91 -0.24 12.38 13.35
CA MET A 91 -0.82 12.16 12.04
C MET A 91 -0.87 10.67 11.71
N MET A 92 -2.06 10.20 11.41
CA MET A 92 -2.30 8.88 10.84
C MET A 92 -2.54 9.00 9.35
N THR A 93 -2.11 8.00 8.58
CA THR A 93 -2.39 7.93 7.15
C THR A 93 -3.15 6.65 6.79
N GLY A 94 -3.98 6.73 5.76
CA GLY A 94 -4.77 5.57 5.35
C GLY A 94 -5.30 5.66 3.93
N ARG A 95 -6.15 4.70 3.60
CA ARG A 95 -6.84 4.61 2.29
C ARG A 95 -8.22 5.21 2.36
N ILE A 96 -8.69 5.72 1.24
CA ILE A 96 -10.09 6.08 1.05
C ILE A 96 -10.77 5.07 0.13
N LEU A 97 -12.10 5.02 0.21
CA LEU A 97 -12.90 4.03 -0.52
C LEU A 97 -12.74 4.14 -2.04
N TYR A 98 -12.64 5.35 -2.56
CA TYR A 98 -12.76 5.64 -3.99
C TYR A 98 -11.47 5.41 -4.77
N HIS A 99 -10.31 5.53 -4.14
CA HIS A 99 -9.03 5.36 -4.80
C HIS A 99 -8.36 4.03 -4.43
N TYR A 100 -7.80 3.37 -5.44
CA TYR A 100 -7.10 2.11 -5.25
C TYR A 100 -5.60 2.35 -4.98
N ASN A 101 -5.16 1.98 -3.77
CA ASN A 101 -3.77 2.12 -3.31
C ASN A 101 -3.19 3.53 -3.56
N ALA A 102 -2.15 3.62 -4.37
CA ALA A 102 -1.47 4.87 -4.74
C ALA A 102 -2.17 5.66 -5.87
N CYS A 103 -3.44 5.37 -6.14
CA CYS A 103 -4.33 5.95 -7.16
C CYS A 103 -3.80 5.98 -8.61
N ALA A 104 -2.73 5.27 -8.93
CA ALA A 104 -2.09 5.30 -10.24
C ALA A 104 -3.01 5.00 -11.43
N MET A 105 -4.10 4.26 -11.20
CA MET A 105 -5.15 3.99 -12.18
C MET A 105 -6.40 4.84 -11.96
N THR A 106 -6.85 4.92 -10.72
CA THR A 106 -8.12 5.56 -10.38
C THR A 106 -8.08 7.08 -10.51
N ASP A 107 -6.91 7.71 -10.36
CA ASP A 107 -6.69 9.13 -10.64
C ASP A 107 -6.93 9.52 -12.11
N LYS A 108 -6.89 8.56 -13.01
CA LYS A 108 -7.19 8.76 -14.44
C LYS A 108 -8.68 8.66 -14.77
N THR A 109 -9.51 8.44 -13.75
CA THR A 109 -10.96 8.27 -13.90
C THR A 109 -11.68 9.53 -13.43
N GLU A 110 -12.18 10.33 -14.39
CA GLU A 110 -12.82 11.62 -14.11
C GLU A 110 -13.95 11.53 -13.08
N GLY A 111 -14.84 10.53 -13.18
CA GLY A 111 -15.94 10.36 -12.23
C GLY A 111 -15.48 10.09 -10.80
N ILE A 112 -14.34 9.43 -10.60
CA ILE A 112 -13.75 9.23 -9.26
C ILE A 112 -13.17 10.55 -8.76
N ASN A 113 -12.48 11.30 -9.60
CA ASN A 113 -11.89 12.58 -9.23
C ASN A 113 -12.94 13.67 -8.91
N GLN A 114 -14.14 13.60 -9.50
CA GLN A 114 -15.25 14.45 -9.09
C GLN A 114 -15.73 14.20 -7.67
N ILE A 115 -15.55 12.97 -7.16
CA ILE A 115 -15.98 12.58 -5.80
C ILE A 115 -14.83 12.77 -4.78
N ALA A 116 -13.60 12.48 -5.16
CA ALA A 116 -12.44 12.39 -4.27
C ALA A 116 -11.15 12.84 -4.98
N GLY A 117 -11.16 14.02 -5.61
CA GLY A 117 -10.04 14.53 -6.42
C GLY A 117 -8.99 15.31 -5.65
N GLU A 118 -9.21 15.64 -4.38
CA GLU A 118 -8.30 16.51 -3.60
C GLU A 118 -7.92 15.89 -2.25
N SER A 119 -6.70 16.22 -1.79
CA SER A 119 -6.21 15.84 -0.48
C SER A 119 -6.95 16.60 0.62
N PHE A 120 -7.13 15.95 1.75
CA PHE A 120 -7.72 16.56 2.93
C PHE A 120 -7.07 16.06 4.21
N ILE A 121 -7.19 16.86 5.27
CA ILE A 121 -6.86 16.46 6.64
C ILE A 121 -8.14 16.34 7.45
N GLU A 122 -8.35 15.22 8.12
CA GLU A 122 -9.46 15.03 9.05
C GLU A 122 -8.99 15.38 10.45
N LEU A 123 -9.66 16.34 11.07
CA LEU A 123 -9.37 16.86 12.41
C LEU A 123 -10.54 16.56 13.35
N ASN A 124 -10.21 16.24 14.61
CA ASN A 124 -11.22 16.18 15.65
C ASN A 124 -11.83 17.56 15.91
N THR A 125 -13.11 17.59 16.25
CA THR A 125 -13.85 18.83 16.49
C THR A 125 -13.25 19.69 17.62
N GLU A 126 -12.73 19.07 18.69
CA GLU A 126 -12.09 19.78 19.78
C GLU A 126 -10.77 20.43 19.35
N ASP A 127 -9.97 19.72 18.54
CA ASP A 127 -8.70 20.25 18.07
C ASP A 127 -8.92 21.31 17.00
N ALA A 128 -9.87 21.13 16.10
CA ALA A 128 -10.26 22.17 15.14
C ALA A 128 -10.70 23.46 15.85
N GLN A 129 -11.51 23.35 16.91
CA GLN A 129 -11.91 24.49 17.71
C GLN A 129 -10.73 25.19 18.40
N LYS A 130 -9.78 24.42 18.98
CA LYS A 130 -8.57 24.97 19.61
C LYS A 130 -7.67 25.68 18.62
N LEU A 131 -7.57 25.16 17.41
CA LEU A 131 -6.75 25.69 16.32
C LEU A 131 -7.44 26.83 15.55
N GLY A 132 -8.72 27.04 15.77
CA GLY A 132 -9.53 28.03 15.03
C GLY A 132 -9.76 27.67 13.57
N VAL A 133 -9.82 26.38 13.26
CA VAL A 133 -10.01 25.84 11.91
C VAL A 133 -11.46 25.47 11.68
N GLU A 134 -12.01 25.93 10.55
CA GLU A 134 -13.39 25.60 10.13
C GLU A 134 -13.40 24.42 9.14
N ASP A 135 -14.54 23.72 9.09
CA ASP A 135 -14.75 22.65 8.12
C ASP A 135 -14.70 23.19 6.68
N GLY A 136 -13.92 22.53 5.82
CA GLY A 136 -13.70 22.94 4.44
C GLY A 136 -12.64 24.02 4.23
N GLU A 137 -12.03 24.55 5.30
CA GLU A 137 -10.97 25.55 5.21
C GLU A 137 -9.68 24.93 4.65
N MET A 138 -8.93 25.72 3.86
CA MET A 138 -7.59 25.34 3.41
C MET A 138 -6.57 25.64 4.50
N VAL A 139 -5.93 24.62 5.03
CA VAL A 139 -4.99 24.73 6.14
C VAL A 139 -3.56 24.37 5.72
N SER A 140 -2.60 24.97 6.41
CA SER A 140 -1.17 24.63 6.30
C SER A 140 -0.82 23.60 7.37
N ILE A 141 -0.25 22.48 6.94
CA ILE A 141 0.12 21.36 7.80
C ILE A 141 1.64 21.21 7.75
N SER A 142 2.28 21.25 8.90
CA SER A 142 3.74 21.18 9.01
C SER A 142 4.18 20.03 9.90
N SER A 143 5.28 19.41 9.52
CA SER A 143 6.07 18.49 10.34
C SER A 143 7.52 18.96 10.40
N ARG A 144 8.37 18.24 11.11
CA ARG A 144 9.82 18.49 11.11
C ARG A 144 10.48 18.35 9.74
N ARG A 145 9.80 17.79 8.75
CA ARG A 145 10.33 17.44 7.42
C ARG A 145 9.80 18.31 6.30
N GLY A 146 8.62 18.86 6.47
CA GLY A 146 8.00 19.64 5.39
C GLY A 146 6.70 20.30 5.78
N THR A 147 6.15 21.04 4.81
CA THR A 147 4.87 21.74 4.93
C THR A 147 4.06 21.50 3.66
N ILE A 148 2.79 21.21 3.82
CA ILE A 148 1.82 21.05 2.75
C ILE A 148 0.58 21.89 3.01
N GLN A 149 -0.30 21.98 2.00
CA GLN A 149 -1.64 22.54 2.15
C GLN A 149 -2.66 21.47 1.80
N ALA A 150 -3.72 21.38 2.59
CA ALA A 150 -4.85 20.51 2.35
C ALA A 150 -6.12 21.10 2.95
N LYS A 151 -7.27 20.62 2.48
CA LYS A 151 -8.57 21.04 2.98
C LYS A 151 -8.86 20.36 4.33
N ALA A 152 -9.31 21.11 5.32
CA ALA A 152 -9.72 20.54 6.59
C ALA A 152 -11.11 19.89 6.47
N THR A 153 -11.24 18.72 7.07
CA THR A 153 -12.53 18.06 7.33
C THR A 153 -12.66 17.89 8.84
N VAL A 154 -13.65 18.53 9.43
CA VAL A 154 -13.86 18.49 10.88
C VAL A 154 -14.88 17.42 11.22
N SER A 155 -14.49 16.44 12.00
CA SER A 155 -15.38 15.31 12.35
C SER A 155 -15.02 14.67 13.70
N TYR A 156 -15.83 13.69 14.11
CA TYR A 156 -15.61 12.87 15.31
C TYR A 156 -14.88 11.55 15.01
N LYS A 157 -14.37 11.35 13.81
CA LYS A 157 -13.74 10.08 13.42
C LYS A 157 -12.33 9.91 13.97
N THR A 158 -11.63 11.01 14.22
CA THR A 158 -10.35 11.01 14.92
C THR A 158 -10.53 11.35 16.40
N ASN A 159 -9.64 10.90 17.27
CA ASN A 159 -9.63 11.32 18.66
C ASN A 159 -8.95 12.69 18.83
N PRO A 160 -9.21 13.41 19.91
CA PRO A 160 -8.43 14.61 20.25
C PRO A 160 -6.93 14.31 20.31
N GLY A 161 -6.11 15.16 19.70
CA GLY A 161 -4.66 14.96 19.55
C GLY A 161 -4.26 14.12 18.35
N GLU A 162 -5.23 13.64 17.54
CA GLU A 162 -4.99 12.84 16.35
C GLU A 162 -5.57 13.52 15.11
N CYS A 163 -4.87 13.45 13.99
CA CYS A 163 -5.38 13.82 12.69
C CYS A 163 -5.16 12.71 11.68
N TRP A 164 -5.90 12.73 10.59
CA TRP A 164 -5.81 11.69 9.57
C TRP A 164 -5.76 12.28 8.16
N MET A 165 -4.95 11.67 7.28
CA MET A 165 -4.85 12.06 5.86
C MET A 165 -4.83 10.83 4.95
N PRO A 166 -5.39 10.93 3.72
CA PRO A 166 -5.12 9.93 2.68
C PRO A 166 -3.66 10.01 2.23
N PHE A 167 -3.02 8.84 2.03
CA PHE A 167 -1.59 8.79 1.70
C PHE A 167 -1.27 8.91 0.21
N HIS A 168 -2.25 8.87 -0.67
CA HIS A 168 -2.05 8.63 -2.11
C HIS A 168 -2.02 9.88 -2.99
N TYR A 169 -2.44 11.03 -2.50
CA TYR A 169 -2.40 12.27 -3.27
C TYR A 169 -0.97 12.78 -3.45
N ILE A 170 -0.68 13.33 -4.63
CA ILE A 170 0.61 13.94 -4.93
C ILE A 170 0.62 15.38 -4.41
N GLU A 171 -0.40 16.16 -4.79
CA GLU A 171 -0.58 17.52 -4.28
C GLU A 171 -1.21 17.49 -2.89
N GLY A 172 -0.65 18.21 -1.94
CA GLY A 172 -1.05 18.12 -0.54
C GLY A 172 -0.82 16.73 0.06
N GLY A 173 0.18 16.00 -0.43
CA GLY A 173 0.43 14.61 -0.07
C GLY A 173 1.07 14.43 1.29
N ALA A 174 0.52 13.55 2.13
CA ALA A 174 1.03 13.25 3.47
C ALA A 174 2.50 12.81 3.49
N ASN A 175 2.99 12.19 2.41
CA ASN A 175 4.38 11.73 2.31
C ASN A 175 5.43 12.86 2.32
N TRP A 176 5.05 14.10 2.08
CA TRP A 176 5.95 15.26 2.24
C TRP A 176 6.20 15.62 3.70
N LEU A 177 5.42 15.06 4.61
CA LEU A 177 5.50 15.31 6.05
C LEU A 177 6.28 14.21 6.81
N THR A 178 6.67 13.11 6.12
CA THR A 178 7.30 11.92 6.73
C THR A 178 8.77 11.76 6.39
#